data_08c342634a86f1d3a9fabcdea16a71db
#
_entry.id   08c342634a86f1d3a9fabcdea16a71db
#
_cell.length_a   1.000
_cell.length_b   1.000
_cell.length_c   1.000
_cell.angle_alpha   90.00
_cell.angle_beta   90.00
_cell.angle_gamma   90.00
#
_symmetry.space_group_name_H-M   'P 1'
#
loop_
_entity.id
_entity.type
_entity.pdbx_description
1 polymer ?
#
loop_
_entity_poly.entity_id
_entity_poly.type
_entity_poly.pdbx_seq_one_letter_code
_entity_poly.pdbx_strand_id
1 'polypeptide(L)'
;MNGILSQYLMRTILASTALVLVVLLALAGLFEFIAELDDVRGDYQTPQVVLFTALRLPNLAFEMLPVAVLIGSLLGLGALAGHSEIIVMRSAGLSVMRLAGMVAVSGAVLLVLTGLLGEFIGPPLDFYARNMRTEARYQKDEERLGTATWVKDGDAYLHLERVSPEFEFGTIYIYRFNENNELASIAQAENSGIDDEDYWILERLRETKFRDDGLQVVESSMAVEDFEVNAELLGSSLAKPLSL
;
A
#
# COMPACT_ATOMS: atom_id res chain seq x y z
N MET A 1 -6.19 -3.02 -51.70
CA MET A 1 -6.47 -1.64 -51.28
C MET A 1 -7.06 -1.52 -49.86
N ASN A 2 -7.72 -2.56 -49.31
CA ASN A 2 -8.36 -2.48 -47.99
C ASN A 2 -7.39 -2.37 -46.81
N GLY A 3 -6.12 -2.81 -46.93
CA GLY A 3 -5.13 -2.77 -45.83
C GLY A 3 -4.61 -1.37 -45.48
N ILE A 4 -4.36 -0.53 -46.48
CA ILE A 4 -3.77 0.80 -46.30
C ILE A 4 -4.75 1.74 -45.57
N LEU A 5 -6.02 1.71 -46.00
CA LEU A 5 -7.06 2.55 -45.41
C LEU A 5 -7.37 2.13 -43.94
N SER A 6 -7.42 0.82 -43.72
CA SER A 6 -7.61 0.27 -42.35
C SER A 6 -6.45 0.65 -41.43
N GLN A 7 -5.21 0.53 -41.90
CA GLN A 7 -4.02 0.94 -41.14
C GLN A 7 -4.01 2.45 -40.87
N TYR A 8 -4.39 3.27 -41.83
CA TYR A 8 -4.48 4.72 -41.66
C TYR A 8 -5.50 5.10 -40.59
N LEU A 9 -6.71 4.53 -40.67
CA LEU A 9 -7.77 4.77 -39.69
C LEU A 9 -7.35 4.31 -38.29
N MET A 10 -6.80 3.09 -38.18
CA MET A 10 -6.31 2.55 -36.94
C MET A 10 -5.22 3.43 -36.33
N ARG A 11 -4.24 3.86 -37.14
CA ARG A 11 -3.16 4.73 -36.66
C ARG A 11 -3.69 6.08 -36.16
N THR A 12 -4.69 6.66 -36.86
CA THR A 12 -5.32 7.91 -36.44
C THR A 12 -6.01 7.76 -35.07
N ILE A 13 -6.82 6.71 -34.91
CA ILE A 13 -7.51 6.44 -33.63
C ILE A 13 -6.52 6.17 -32.52
N LEU A 14 -5.51 5.30 -32.72
CA LEU A 14 -4.49 5.00 -31.75
C LEU A 14 -3.68 6.24 -31.36
N ALA A 15 -3.27 7.06 -32.34
CA ALA A 15 -2.51 8.28 -32.06
C ALA A 15 -3.33 9.31 -31.29
N SER A 16 -4.60 9.52 -31.66
CA SER A 16 -5.50 10.41 -30.89
C SER A 16 -5.76 9.90 -29.48
N THR A 17 -5.97 8.60 -29.33
CA THR A 17 -6.14 7.98 -28.01
C THR A 17 -4.87 8.11 -27.15
N ALA A 18 -3.70 7.85 -27.74
CA ALA A 18 -2.42 8.01 -27.05
C ALA A 18 -2.18 9.46 -26.60
N LEU A 19 -2.50 10.43 -27.45
CA LEU A 19 -2.38 11.85 -27.10
C LEU A 19 -3.29 12.21 -25.92
N VAL A 20 -4.55 11.80 -25.96
CA VAL A 20 -5.50 12.04 -24.85
C VAL A 20 -5.02 11.33 -23.57
N LEU A 21 -4.55 10.08 -23.69
CA LEU A 21 -4.03 9.33 -22.54
C LEU A 21 -2.84 10.05 -21.89
N VAL A 22 -1.89 10.55 -22.69
CA VAL A 22 -0.73 11.30 -22.17
C VAL A 22 -1.19 12.55 -21.41
N VAL A 23 -2.17 13.29 -21.93
CA VAL A 23 -2.72 14.48 -21.26
C VAL A 23 -3.40 14.09 -19.95
N LEU A 24 -4.23 13.05 -19.95
CA LEU A 24 -4.90 12.57 -18.74
C LEU A 24 -3.91 12.06 -17.70
N LEU A 25 -2.87 11.32 -18.15
CA LEU A 25 -1.82 10.83 -17.25
C LEU A 25 -0.98 11.95 -16.66
N ALA A 26 -0.68 12.98 -17.45
CA ALA A 26 0.05 14.15 -16.94
C ALA A 26 -0.73 14.85 -15.82
N LEU A 27 -2.05 15.03 -16.02
CA LEU A 27 -2.92 15.61 -15.00
C LEU A 27 -3.08 14.69 -13.79
N ALA A 28 -3.42 13.42 -14.00
CA ALA A 28 -3.61 12.47 -12.91
C ALA A 28 -2.31 12.24 -12.12
N GLY A 29 -1.18 12.10 -12.80
CA GLY A 29 0.14 11.96 -12.18
C GLY A 29 0.56 13.21 -11.40
N LEU A 30 0.20 14.41 -11.89
CA LEU A 30 0.44 15.65 -11.15
C LEU A 30 -0.37 15.70 -9.84
N PHE A 31 -1.65 15.35 -9.90
CA PHE A 31 -2.49 15.29 -8.69
C PHE A 31 -2.00 14.23 -7.71
N GLU A 32 -1.62 13.04 -8.19
CA GLU A 32 -1.02 11.97 -7.39
C GLU A 32 0.28 12.44 -6.72
N PHE A 33 1.15 13.09 -7.48
CA PHE A 33 2.40 13.64 -6.97
C PHE A 33 2.16 14.68 -5.86
N ILE A 34 1.22 15.61 -6.07
CA ILE A 34 0.89 16.64 -5.07
C ILE A 34 0.31 15.99 -3.81
N ALA A 35 -0.61 15.05 -3.96
CA ALA A 35 -1.20 14.33 -2.82
C ALA A 35 -0.14 13.56 -2.02
N GLU A 36 0.85 12.98 -2.68
CA GLU A 36 1.93 12.22 -2.04
C GLU A 36 2.96 13.11 -1.35
N LEU A 37 3.10 14.39 -1.76
CA LEU A 37 3.97 15.34 -1.08
C LEU A 37 3.52 15.65 0.35
N ASP A 38 2.23 15.60 0.64
CA ASP A 38 1.69 15.79 2.00
C ASP A 38 2.11 14.66 2.95
N ASP A 39 2.51 13.54 2.39
CA ASP A 39 2.90 12.32 3.09
C ASP A 39 4.42 12.18 3.30
N VAL A 40 5.20 13.18 2.95
CA VAL A 40 6.67 13.21 3.14
C VAL A 40 7.00 13.19 4.63
N ARG A 41 7.56 12.06 5.11
CA ARG A 41 7.99 11.84 6.50
C ARG A 41 9.15 10.86 6.56
N GLY A 42 10.01 11.03 7.59
CA GLY A 42 11.13 10.11 7.81
C GLY A 42 12.12 10.10 6.66
N ASP A 43 12.43 8.92 6.13
CA ASP A 43 13.28 8.73 4.96
C ASP A 43 12.52 8.77 3.65
N TYR A 44 11.17 8.87 3.70
CA TYR A 44 10.32 9.08 2.55
C TYR A 44 10.37 10.55 2.12
N GLN A 45 11.34 10.88 1.25
CA GLN A 45 11.60 12.23 0.78
C GLN A 45 11.14 12.42 -0.67
N THR A 46 11.27 13.65 -1.19
CA THR A 46 10.83 14.01 -2.55
C THR A 46 11.31 13.06 -3.66
N PRO A 47 12.57 12.54 -3.67
CA PRO A 47 12.98 11.58 -4.70
C PRO A 47 12.16 10.28 -4.68
N GLN A 48 11.80 9.78 -3.48
CA GLN A 48 10.96 8.60 -3.33
C GLN A 48 9.52 8.86 -3.80
N VAL A 49 8.98 10.08 -3.55
CA VAL A 49 7.67 10.51 -4.06
C VAL A 49 7.65 10.50 -5.59
N VAL A 50 8.70 11.04 -6.24
CA VAL A 50 8.82 11.00 -7.71
C VAL A 50 8.84 9.55 -8.22
N LEU A 51 9.64 8.70 -7.59
CA LEU A 51 9.74 7.28 -7.96
C LEU A 51 8.41 6.56 -7.74
N PHE A 52 7.76 6.78 -6.61
CA PHE A 52 6.45 6.23 -6.29
C PHE A 52 5.42 6.59 -7.35
N THR A 53 5.29 7.90 -7.66
CA THR A 53 4.36 8.39 -8.69
C THR A 53 4.68 7.78 -10.05
N ALA A 54 5.96 7.70 -10.44
CA ALA A 54 6.37 7.10 -11.71
C ALA A 54 6.02 5.61 -11.81
N LEU A 55 6.19 4.85 -10.74
CA LEU A 55 5.83 3.43 -10.69
C LEU A 55 4.31 3.20 -10.74
N ARG A 56 3.52 4.16 -10.30
CA ARG A 56 2.05 4.09 -10.36
C ARG A 56 1.46 4.52 -11.71
N LEU A 57 2.23 5.21 -12.57
CA LEU A 57 1.73 5.66 -13.88
C LEU A 57 1.11 4.55 -14.74
N PRO A 58 1.64 3.31 -14.81
CA PRO A 58 1.00 2.24 -15.58
C PRO A 58 -0.37 1.83 -15.04
N ASN A 59 -0.55 1.84 -13.71
CA ASN A 59 -1.85 1.58 -13.11
C ASN A 59 -2.85 2.71 -13.39
N LEU A 60 -2.41 3.97 -13.27
CA LEU A 60 -3.21 5.14 -13.67
C LEU A 60 -3.56 5.10 -15.15
N ALA A 61 -2.64 4.65 -16.01
CA ALA A 61 -2.91 4.47 -17.44
C ALA A 61 -4.04 3.45 -17.66
N PHE A 62 -4.03 2.32 -16.97
CA PHE A 62 -5.10 1.34 -17.02
C PHE A 62 -6.45 1.95 -16.62
N GLU A 63 -6.51 2.70 -15.53
CA GLU A 63 -7.72 3.35 -15.03
C GLU A 63 -8.26 4.42 -15.99
N MET A 64 -7.38 5.21 -16.62
CA MET A 64 -7.76 6.31 -17.53
C MET A 64 -8.01 5.85 -18.97
N LEU A 65 -7.55 4.66 -19.35
CA LEU A 65 -7.60 4.16 -20.73
C LEU A 65 -9.02 4.11 -21.32
N PRO A 66 -10.08 3.68 -20.61
CA PRO A 66 -11.44 3.68 -21.14
C PRO A 66 -11.92 5.09 -21.54
N VAL A 67 -11.62 6.09 -20.72
CA VAL A 67 -11.96 7.49 -20.98
C VAL A 67 -11.11 8.04 -22.13
N ALA A 68 -9.83 7.72 -22.16
CA ALA A 68 -8.92 8.11 -23.23
C ALA A 68 -9.34 7.52 -24.58
N VAL A 69 -9.79 6.26 -24.62
CA VAL A 69 -10.31 5.61 -25.83
C VAL A 69 -11.57 6.29 -26.34
N LEU A 70 -12.50 6.62 -25.44
CA LEU A 70 -13.73 7.31 -25.81
C LEU A 70 -13.43 8.69 -26.44
N ILE A 71 -12.69 9.53 -25.70
CA ILE A 71 -12.37 10.88 -26.14
C ILE A 71 -11.46 10.83 -27.36
N GLY A 72 -10.43 9.99 -27.36
CA GLY A 72 -9.46 9.86 -28.45
C GLY A 72 -10.09 9.37 -29.75
N SER A 73 -11.01 8.40 -29.70
CA SER A 73 -11.73 7.93 -30.88
C SER A 73 -12.67 8.99 -31.45
N LEU A 74 -13.35 9.75 -30.57
CA LEU A 74 -14.19 10.87 -31.02
C LEU A 74 -13.36 11.96 -31.68
N LEU A 75 -12.20 12.33 -31.12
CA LEU A 75 -11.29 13.31 -31.71
C LEU A 75 -10.70 12.81 -33.04
N GLY A 76 -10.23 11.55 -33.06
CA GLY A 76 -9.66 10.96 -34.30
C GLY A 76 -10.67 10.88 -35.42
N LEU A 77 -11.86 10.35 -35.17
CA LEU A 77 -12.93 10.28 -36.17
C LEU A 77 -13.46 11.67 -36.51
N GLY A 78 -13.56 12.57 -35.55
CA GLY A 78 -13.97 13.97 -35.77
C GLY A 78 -13.01 14.71 -36.67
N ALA A 79 -11.70 14.54 -36.52
CA ALA A 79 -10.69 15.11 -37.37
C ALA A 79 -10.82 14.60 -38.81
N LEU A 80 -10.98 13.28 -39.01
CA LEU A 80 -11.19 12.67 -40.32
C LEU A 80 -12.48 13.17 -40.99
N ALA A 81 -13.54 13.37 -40.21
CA ALA A 81 -14.80 13.93 -40.71
C ALA A 81 -14.65 15.41 -41.11
N GLY A 82 -13.97 16.21 -40.27
CA GLY A 82 -13.72 17.63 -40.51
C GLY A 82 -12.89 17.89 -41.79
N HIS A 83 -11.94 17.01 -42.08
CA HIS A 83 -11.17 17.06 -43.31
C HIS A 83 -11.88 16.39 -44.52
N SER A 84 -13.15 16.03 -44.39
CA SER A 84 -13.94 15.32 -45.43
C SER A 84 -13.37 13.97 -45.89
N GLU A 85 -12.39 13.41 -45.19
CA GLU A 85 -11.75 12.15 -45.54
C GLU A 85 -12.73 10.97 -45.49
N ILE A 86 -13.64 10.96 -44.48
CA ILE A 86 -14.70 9.95 -44.42
C ILE A 86 -15.63 10.01 -45.63
N ILE A 87 -15.91 11.20 -46.14
CA ILE A 87 -16.73 11.38 -47.34
C ILE A 87 -16.00 10.82 -48.57
N VAL A 88 -14.71 11.11 -48.72
CA VAL A 88 -13.87 10.57 -49.79
C VAL A 88 -13.78 9.04 -49.71
N MET A 89 -13.63 8.48 -48.53
CA MET A 89 -13.64 7.01 -48.33
C MET A 89 -14.96 6.39 -48.76
N ARG A 90 -16.09 7.03 -48.47
CA ARG A 90 -17.42 6.56 -48.87
C ARG A 90 -17.67 6.71 -50.38
N SER A 91 -17.24 7.78 -51.00
CA SER A 91 -17.34 7.96 -52.46
C SER A 91 -16.47 6.95 -53.22
N ALA A 92 -15.37 6.46 -52.62
CA ALA A 92 -14.55 5.37 -53.15
C ALA A 92 -15.17 3.97 -52.94
N GLY A 93 -16.43 3.88 -52.48
CA GLY A 93 -17.20 2.62 -52.36
C GLY A 93 -17.11 1.93 -51.01
N LEU A 94 -16.58 2.58 -49.98
CA LEU A 94 -16.60 2.01 -48.61
C LEU A 94 -17.98 2.17 -48.00
N SER A 95 -18.57 1.05 -47.55
CA SER A 95 -19.81 1.07 -46.82
C SER A 95 -19.58 1.51 -45.35
N VAL A 96 -20.59 2.12 -44.75
CA VAL A 96 -20.55 2.54 -43.33
C VAL A 96 -20.24 1.37 -42.40
N MET A 97 -20.80 0.17 -42.70
CA MET A 97 -20.56 -1.03 -41.91
C MET A 97 -19.10 -1.48 -41.95
N ARG A 98 -18.44 -1.34 -43.10
CA ARG A 98 -17.01 -1.65 -43.25
C ARG A 98 -16.15 -0.65 -42.48
N LEU A 99 -16.50 0.65 -42.53
CA LEU A 99 -15.84 1.68 -41.72
C LEU A 99 -15.98 1.40 -40.22
N ALA A 100 -17.20 1.09 -39.76
CA ALA A 100 -17.46 0.70 -38.37
C ALA A 100 -16.65 -0.53 -37.97
N GLY A 101 -16.53 -1.54 -38.82
CA GLY A 101 -15.70 -2.71 -38.58
C GLY A 101 -14.20 -2.37 -38.38
N MET A 102 -13.67 -1.42 -39.19
CA MET A 102 -12.27 -0.96 -39.02
C MET A 102 -12.06 -0.23 -37.69
N VAL A 103 -13.03 0.59 -37.28
CA VAL A 103 -13.02 1.25 -35.97
C VAL A 103 -13.08 0.22 -34.80
N ALA A 104 -13.96 -0.81 -34.96
CA ALA A 104 -14.06 -1.88 -33.97
C ALA A 104 -12.77 -2.67 -33.84
N VAL A 105 -12.04 -2.92 -34.91
CA VAL A 105 -10.70 -3.56 -34.81
C VAL A 105 -9.72 -2.67 -34.07
N SER A 106 -9.74 -1.35 -34.25
CA SER A 106 -8.90 -0.43 -33.47
C SER A 106 -9.25 -0.46 -31.99
N GLY A 107 -10.55 -0.52 -31.68
CA GLY A 107 -11.03 -0.70 -30.30
C GLY A 107 -10.60 -2.04 -29.69
N ALA A 108 -10.64 -3.12 -30.48
CA ALA A 108 -10.17 -4.44 -29.98
C ALA A 108 -8.66 -4.44 -29.66
N VAL A 109 -7.84 -3.76 -30.47
CA VAL A 109 -6.40 -3.60 -30.17
C VAL A 109 -6.20 -2.83 -28.85
N LEU A 110 -6.94 -1.73 -28.66
CA LEU A 110 -6.88 -0.95 -27.43
C LEU A 110 -7.34 -1.76 -26.21
N LEU A 111 -8.38 -2.59 -26.37
CA LEU A 111 -8.86 -3.47 -25.30
C LEU A 111 -7.79 -4.51 -24.87
N VAL A 112 -7.09 -5.11 -25.84
CA VAL A 112 -5.98 -6.03 -25.56
C VAL A 112 -4.84 -5.30 -24.85
N LEU A 113 -4.47 -4.10 -25.30
CA LEU A 113 -3.44 -3.28 -24.63
C LEU A 113 -3.85 -2.93 -23.20
N THR A 114 -5.11 -2.56 -22.98
CA THR A 114 -5.65 -2.30 -21.63
C THR A 114 -5.54 -3.52 -20.74
N GLY A 115 -5.93 -4.69 -21.23
CA GLY A 115 -5.83 -5.95 -20.49
C GLY A 115 -4.38 -6.29 -20.11
N LEU A 116 -3.44 -6.13 -21.03
CA LEU A 116 -2.02 -6.37 -20.77
C LEU A 116 -1.46 -5.40 -19.71
N LEU A 117 -1.81 -4.13 -19.77
CA LEU A 117 -1.40 -3.15 -18.79
C LEU A 117 -1.98 -3.47 -17.39
N GLY A 118 -3.28 -3.80 -17.34
CA GLY A 118 -3.98 -4.04 -16.08
C GLY A 118 -3.62 -5.37 -15.40
N GLU A 119 -3.25 -6.39 -16.16
CA GLU A 119 -2.95 -7.73 -15.61
C GLU A 119 -1.45 -7.91 -15.32
N PHE A 120 -0.57 -7.46 -16.21
CA PHE A 120 0.84 -7.83 -16.17
C PHE A 120 1.77 -6.69 -15.75
N ILE A 121 1.42 -5.44 -15.95
CA ILE A 121 2.33 -4.29 -15.73
C ILE A 121 1.90 -3.46 -14.53
N GLY A 122 0.63 -3.07 -14.47
CA GLY A 122 0.11 -2.20 -13.40
C GLY A 122 0.29 -2.77 -12.00
N PRO A 123 -0.28 -3.97 -11.70
CA PRO A 123 -0.29 -4.53 -10.35
C PRO A 123 1.09 -4.77 -9.73
N PRO A 124 2.08 -5.38 -10.44
CA PRO A 124 3.39 -5.61 -9.84
C PRO A 124 4.15 -4.32 -9.55
N LEU A 125 4.02 -3.30 -10.40
CA LEU A 125 4.66 -2.00 -10.17
C LEU A 125 4.00 -1.21 -9.04
N ASP A 126 2.67 -1.24 -8.95
CA ASP A 126 1.93 -0.62 -7.85
C ASP A 126 2.23 -1.31 -6.50
N PHE A 127 2.33 -2.64 -6.48
CA PHE A 127 2.75 -3.39 -5.29
C PHE A 127 4.16 -3.02 -4.83
N TYR A 128 5.11 -2.95 -5.76
CA TYR A 128 6.47 -2.52 -5.46
C TYR A 128 6.53 -1.08 -4.93
N ALA A 129 5.77 -0.17 -5.54
CA ALA A 129 5.68 1.23 -5.10
C ALA A 129 5.17 1.33 -3.65
N ARG A 130 4.09 0.61 -3.33
CA ARG A 130 3.50 0.60 -1.97
C ARG A 130 4.44 0.02 -0.93
N ASN A 131 5.16 -1.07 -1.24
CA ASN A 131 6.13 -1.65 -0.32
C ASN A 131 7.29 -0.68 -0.06
N MET A 132 7.88 -0.09 -1.11
CA MET A 132 8.92 0.93 -0.97
C MET A 132 8.46 2.13 -0.12
N ARG A 133 7.23 2.60 -0.32
CA ARG A 133 6.64 3.67 0.48
C ARG A 133 6.51 3.27 1.95
N THR A 134 6.00 2.07 2.21
CA THR A 134 5.82 1.55 3.58
C THR A 134 7.17 1.42 4.29
N GLU A 135 8.15 0.78 3.66
CA GLU A 135 9.50 0.66 4.21
C GLU A 135 10.12 2.04 4.52
N ALA A 136 10.10 2.96 3.55
CA ALA A 136 10.70 4.28 3.73
C ALA A 136 10.00 5.14 4.81
N ARG A 137 8.72 4.90 5.09
CA ARG A 137 7.96 5.65 6.12
C ARG A 137 8.14 5.08 7.52
N TYR A 138 8.20 3.76 7.64
CA TYR A 138 8.16 3.07 8.94
C TYR A 138 9.52 2.59 9.43
N GLN A 139 10.52 2.44 8.56
CA GLN A 139 11.84 1.94 8.93
C GLN A 139 12.50 2.77 10.06
N LYS A 140 12.32 4.08 10.07
CA LYS A 140 12.84 4.96 11.11
C LYS A 140 12.00 5.00 12.39
N ASP A 141 10.73 4.71 12.28
CA ASP A 141 9.86 4.59 13.46
C ASP A 141 10.09 3.25 14.16
N GLU A 142 10.39 2.17 13.41
CA GLU A 142 10.81 0.89 14.00
C GLU A 142 12.19 1.00 14.67
N GLU A 143 13.17 1.68 14.05
CA GLU A 143 14.47 1.95 14.71
C GLU A 143 14.37 2.88 15.93
N ARG A 144 13.42 3.81 15.94
CA ARG A 144 13.19 4.74 17.07
C ARG A 144 12.23 4.20 18.11
N LEU A 145 11.29 3.35 17.70
CA LEU A 145 10.22 2.87 18.57
C LEU A 145 10.47 1.47 19.10
N GLY A 146 11.53 0.77 18.63
CA GLY A 146 11.72 -0.64 18.92
C GLY A 146 10.62 -1.51 18.30
N THR A 147 10.84 -2.79 18.17
CA THR A 147 9.88 -3.72 17.59
C THR A 147 8.86 -4.14 18.65
N ALA A 148 7.57 -3.94 18.38
CA ALA A 148 6.54 -4.52 19.23
C ALA A 148 6.68 -6.04 19.24
N THR A 149 6.75 -6.62 20.43
CA THR A 149 7.04 -8.05 20.59
C THR A 149 6.05 -8.71 21.55
N TRP A 150 5.62 -9.92 21.18
CA TRP A 150 4.88 -10.79 22.09
C TRP A 150 5.83 -11.80 22.73
N VAL A 151 5.77 -11.87 24.05
CA VAL A 151 6.55 -12.80 24.84
C VAL A 151 5.58 -13.64 25.65
N LYS A 152 5.79 -14.96 25.67
CA LYS A 152 5.05 -15.87 26.53
C LYS A 152 5.94 -16.28 27.68
N ASP A 153 5.44 -16.11 28.89
CA ASP A 153 6.09 -16.50 30.13
C ASP A 153 5.09 -17.23 31.04
N GLY A 154 5.23 -18.53 31.13
CA GLY A 154 4.31 -19.39 31.87
C GLY A 154 2.87 -19.27 31.39
N ASP A 155 1.98 -18.76 32.26
CA ASP A 155 0.57 -18.47 32.03
C ASP A 155 0.30 -17.01 31.62
N ALA A 156 1.37 -16.19 31.53
CA ALA A 156 1.31 -14.80 31.11
C ALA A 156 1.75 -14.61 29.67
N TYR A 157 1.07 -13.71 28.96
CA TYR A 157 1.46 -13.19 27.65
C TYR A 157 1.73 -11.70 27.79
N LEU A 158 2.96 -11.31 27.49
CA LEU A 158 3.42 -9.92 27.54
C LEU A 158 3.42 -9.36 26.11
N HIS A 159 2.81 -8.23 25.94
CA HIS A 159 2.92 -7.43 24.72
C HIS A 159 3.69 -6.16 25.03
N LEU A 160 4.90 -6.10 24.50
CA LEU A 160 5.81 -4.97 24.63
C LEU A 160 5.60 -4.08 23.42
N GLU A 161 5.14 -2.84 23.62
CA GLU A 161 4.97 -1.89 22.50
C GLU A 161 6.30 -1.44 21.91
N ARG A 162 7.34 -1.45 22.73
CA ARG A 162 8.66 -0.99 22.35
C ARG A 162 9.72 -1.73 23.14
N VAL A 163 10.78 -2.14 22.47
CA VAL A 163 11.96 -2.71 23.14
C VAL A 163 13.17 -1.91 22.66
N SER A 164 13.76 -1.09 23.56
CA SER A 164 15.02 -0.38 23.25
C SER A 164 16.22 -1.30 23.50
N PRO A 165 17.40 -1.00 22.91
CA PRO A 165 18.63 -1.73 23.22
C PRO A 165 19.04 -1.69 24.69
N GLU A 166 18.54 -0.72 25.45
CA GLU A 166 18.79 -0.53 26.88
C GLU A 166 17.72 -1.23 27.75
N PHE A 167 16.87 -2.07 27.13
CA PHE A 167 15.75 -2.78 27.78
C PHE A 167 14.76 -1.86 28.52
N GLU A 168 14.65 -0.62 28.03
CA GLU A 168 13.54 0.25 28.41
C GLU A 168 12.36 -0.05 27.47
N PHE A 169 11.21 -0.30 28.08
CA PHE A 169 9.98 -0.58 27.36
C PHE A 169 9.04 0.63 27.45
N GLY A 170 8.26 0.83 26.39
CA GLY A 170 7.16 1.77 26.45
C GLY A 170 6.02 1.24 27.32
N THR A 171 4.84 1.16 26.73
CA THR A 171 3.71 0.51 27.39
C THR A 171 3.85 -1.01 27.32
N ILE A 172 3.62 -1.69 28.43
CA ILE A 172 3.56 -3.15 28.51
C ILE A 172 2.13 -3.54 28.84
N TYR A 173 1.59 -4.51 28.07
CA TYR A 173 0.35 -5.18 28.41
C TYR A 173 0.64 -6.61 28.83
N ILE A 174 0.09 -7.02 29.99
CA ILE A 174 0.27 -8.37 30.54
C ILE A 174 -1.10 -9.02 30.61
N TYR A 175 -1.26 -10.14 29.92
CA TYR A 175 -2.46 -10.95 29.90
C TYR A 175 -2.19 -12.22 30.67
N ARG A 176 -2.84 -12.43 31.82
CA ARG A 176 -2.69 -13.65 32.62
C ARG A 176 -3.90 -14.55 32.46
N PHE A 177 -3.64 -15.82 32.27
CA PHE A 177 -4.66 -16.86 32.12
C PHE A 177 -4.68 -17.77 33.35
N ASN A 178 -5.84 -18.32 33.68
CA ASN A 178 -5.98 -19.32 34.73
C ASN A 178 -5.69 -20.74 34.19
N GLU A 179 -5.71 -21.74 35.05
CA GLU A 179 -5.49 -23.16 34.72
C GLU A 179 -6.49 -23.69 33.68
N ASN A 180 -7.64 -23.05 33.50
CA ASN A 180 -8.67 -23.38 32.54
C ASN A 180 -8.48 -22.66 31.20
N ASN A 181 -7.36 -21.93 30.97
CA ASN A 181 -7.13 -21.06 29.83
C ASN A 181 -8.15 -19.91 29.67
N GLU A 182 -8.77 -19.47 30.77
CA GLU A 182 -9.61 -18.29 30.76
C GLU A 182 -8.81 -17.07 31.21
N LEU A 183 -9.10 -15.90 30.67
CA LEU A 183 -8.41 -14.67 31.00
C LEU A 183 -8.72 -14.25 32.43
N ALA A 184 -7.71 -14.32 33.30
CA ALA A 184 -7.80 -14.01 34.74
C ALA A 184 -7.57 -12.53 35.03
N SER A 185 -6.60 -11.90 34.34
CA SER A 185 -6.36 -10.46 34.48
C SER A 185 -5.71 -9.85 33.23
N ILE A 186 -5.90 -8.54 33.08
CA ILE A 186 -5.18 -7.70 32.12
C ILE A 186 -4.49 -6.61 32.93
N ALA A 187 -3.18 -6.49 32.79
CA ALA A 187 -2.43 -5.40 33.36
C ALA A 187 -1.80 -4.54 32.28
N GLN A 188 -1.72 -3.24 32.53
CA GLN A 188 -1.04 -2.25 31.72
C GLN A 188 -0.05 -1.51 32.60
N ALA A 189 1.18 -1.40 32.16
CA ALA A 189 2.19 -0.59 32.82
C ALA A 189 2.84 0.36 31.80
N GLU A 190 3.24 1.54 32.27
CA GLU A 190 3.92 2.57 31.45
C GLU A 190 5.36 2.72 31.94
N ASN A 191 6.29 3.07 31.04
CA ASN A 191 7.70 3.30 31.36
C ASN A 191 8.34 2.15 32.16
N SER A 192 8.25 0.95 31.63
CA SER A 192 8.76 -0.24 32.28
C SER A 192 10.10 -0.65 31.69
N GLY A 193 10.87 -1.43 32.44
CA GLY A 193 12.18 -1.92 32.03
C GLY A 193 12.62 -3.14 32.80
N ILE A 194 13.81 -3.66 32.48
CA ILE A 194 14.50 -4.70 33.22
C ILE A 194 15.71 -4.04 33.88
N ASP A 195 15.91 -4.28 35.18
CA ASP A 195 17.07 -3.78 35.90
C ASP A 195 18.31 -4.67 35.71
N ASP A 196 19.44 -4.26 36.31
CA ASP A 196 20.71 -4.98 36.23
C ASP A 196 20.67 -6.37 36.97
N GLU A 197 19.62 -6.66 37.72
CA GLU A 197 19.40 -7.92 38.45
C GLU A 197 18.35 -8.81 37.75
N ASP A 198 17.98 -8.49 36.51
CA ASP A 198 16.96 -9.17 35.67
C ASP A 198 15.51 -9.09 36.19
N TYR A 199 15.20 -8.17 37.14
CA TYR A 199 13.84 -7.93 37.58
C TYR A 199 13.11 -6.95 36.69
N TRP A 200 11.83 -7.24 36.40
CA TRP A 200 10.96 -6.36 35.63
C TRP A 200 10.37 -5.28 36.52
N ILE A 201 10.74 -4.05 36.27
CA ILE A 201 10.20 -2.87 36.92
C ILE A 201 9.03 -2.35 36.11
N LEU A 202 7.83 -2.39 36.66
CA LEU A 202 6.59 -1.93 36.04
C LEU A 202 6.12 -0.65 36.70
N GLU A 203 6.23 0.48 36.05
CA GLU A 203 5.74 1.76 36.55
C GLU A 203 4.29 2.01 36.14
N ARG A 204 3.55 2.65 37.03
CA ARG A 204 2.13 2.98 36.82
C ARG A 204 1.29 1.79 36.38
N LEU A 205 1.43 0.67 37.11
CA LEU A 205 0.72 -0.57 36.83
C LEU A 205 -0.78 -0.40 37.15
N ARG A 206 -1.62 -0.69 36.17
CA ARG A 206 -3.08 -0.81 36.29
C ARG A 206 -3.47 -2.23 35.92
N GLU A 207 -3.93 -3.02 36.90
CA GLU A 207 -4.37 -4.38 36.66
C GLU A 207 -5.88 -4.50 36.86
N THR A 208 -6.56 -5.06 35.87
CA THR A 208 -7.99 -5.41 35.92
C THR A 208 -8.11 -6.92 36.10
N LYS A 209 -8.60 -7.37 37.25
CA LYS A 209 -8.84 -8.77 37.56
C LYS A 209 -10.29 -9.14 37.28
N PHE A 210 -10.48 -10.25 36.58
CA PHE A 210 -11.80 -10.81 36.28
C PHE A 210 -12.17 -11.81 37.39
N ARG A 211 -13.26 -11.54 38.12
CA ARG A 211 -13.77 -12.41 39.17
C ARG A 211 -15.22 -12.77 38.90
N ASP A 212 -15.69 -13.85 39.45
CA ASP A 212 -17.07 -14.30 39.32
C ASP A 212 -18.10 -13.27 39.80
N ASP A 213 -17.73 -12.38 40.70
CA ASP A 213 -18.55 -11.31 41.27
C ASP A 213 -18.37 -9.94 40.62
N GLY A 214 -17.51 -9.83 39.60
CA GLY A 214 -17.28 -8.60 38.84
C GLY A 214 -15.83 -8.29 38.49
N LEU A 215 -15.58 -7.04 38.16
CA LEU A 215 -14.25 -6.54 37.81
C LEU A 215 -13.61 -5.82 38.99
N GLN A 216 -12.39 -6.16 39.32
CA GLN A 216 -11.58 -5.46 40.32
C GLN A 216 -10.41 -4.78 39.62
N VAL A 217 -10.31 -3.44 39.74
CA VAL A 217 -9.16 -2.67 39.23
C VAL A 217 -8.22 -2.39 40.42
N VAL A 218 -6.95 -2.71 40.23
CA VAL A 218 -5.86 -2.45 41.17
C VAL A 218 -4.86 -1.54 40.48
N GLU A 219 -4.51 -0.43 41.10
CA GLU A 219 -3.49 0.50 40.61
C GLU A 219 -2.31 0.51 41.58
N SER A 220 -1.08 0.42 41.03
CA SER A 220 0.17 0.53 41.76
C SER A 220 1.10 1.50 41.06
N SER A 221 1.75 2.36 41.82
CA SER A 221 2.75 3.28 41.27
C SER A 221 3.99 2.58 40.75
N MET A 222 4.34 1.45 41.32
CA MET A 222 5.46 0.61 40.95
C MET A 222 5.19 -0.82 41.37
N ALA A 223 5.50 -1.78 40.48
CA ALA A 223 5.51 -3.20 40.81
C ALA A 223 6.80 -3.82 40.27
N VAL A 224 7.32 -4.80 41.01
CA VAL A 224 8.47 -5.60 40.61
C VAL A 224 7.95 -7.00 40.34
N GLU A 225 8.17 -7.52 39.15
CA GLU A 225 7.76 -8.86 38.75
C GLU A 225 9.01 -9.66 38.34
N ASP A 226 8.99 -10.93 38.67
CA ASP A 226 10.05 -11.88 38.32
C ASP A 226 9.54 -12.80 37.21
N PHE A 227 9.79 -12.40 35.97
CA PHE A 227 9.47 -13.21 34.80
C PHE A 227 10.68 -14.08 34.44
N GLU A 228 10.44 -15.29 33.92
CA GLU A 228 11.52 -16.18 33.45
C GLU A 228 12.26 -15.60 32.21
N VAL A 229 11.61 -14.69 31.50
CA VAL A 229 12.19 -14.01 30.34
C VAL A 229 13.05 -12.84 30.79
N ASN A 230 14.36 -13.01 30.66
CA ASN A 230 15.37 -12.01 31.02
C ASN A 230 15.87 -11.20 29.79
N ALA A 231 16.73 -10.20 30.06
CA ALA A 231 17.32 -9.33 29.03
C ALA A 231 18.07 -10.11 27.95
N GLU A 232 18.78 -11.20 28.31
CA GLU A 232 19.55 -12.02 27.36
C GLU A 232 18.63 -12.76 26.37
N LEU A 233 17.53 -13.34 26.85
CA LEU A 233 16.54 -14.04 26.01
C LEU A 233 15.83 -13.07 25.07
N LEU A 234 15.45 -11.88 25.55
CA LEU A 234 14.85 -10.84 24.71
C LEU A 234 15.84 -10.38 23.64
N GLY A 235 17.07 -10.07 24.00
CA GLY A 235 18.12 -9.67 23.06
C GLY A 235 18.38 -10.70 21.96
N SER A 236 18.37 -11.99 22.32
CA SER A 236 18.56 -13.08 21.36
C SER A 236 17.37 -13.25 20.41
N SER A 237 16.15 -12.99 20.87
CA SER A 237 14.93 -13.07 20.04
C SER A 237 14.82 -11.90 19.04
N LEU A 238 15.28 -10.72 19.41
CA LEU A 238 15.30 -9.53 18.57
C LEU A 238 16.39 -9.59 17.49
N ALA A 239 17.49 -10.31 17.75
CA ALA A 239 18.60 -10.46 16.81
C ALA A 239 18.32 -11.44 15.65
N LYS A 240 17.19 -12.15 15.66
CA LYS A 240 16.85 -13.16 14.66
C LYS A 240 15.58 -12.74 13.92
N PRO A 241 15.68 -12.12 12.73
CA PRO A 241 14.50 -11.93 11.90
C PRO A 241 13.93 -13.31 11.56
N LEU A 242 12.64 -13.51 11.81
CA LEU A 242 11.88 -14.67 11.37
C LEU A 242 11.96 -14.73 9.84
N SER A 243 12.90 -15.55 9.31
CA SER A 243 12.85 -15.97 7.92
C SER A 243 11.71 -16.98 7.78
N LEU A 244 10.60 -16.53 7.21
CA LEU A 244 9.58 -17.39 6.61
C LEU A 244 9.99 -17.79 5.22
#